data_421709bd9892339ff46309c194d43cb1
#
_entry.id   421709bd9892339ff46309c194d43cb1
#
_cell.length_a   1.000
_cell.length_b   1.000
_cell.length_c   1.000
_cell.angle_alpha   90.00
_cell.angle_beta   90.00
_cell.angle_gamma   90.00
#
_symmetry.space_group_name_H-M   'P 1'
#
loop_
_entity.id
_entity.type
_entity.pdbx_description
1 polymer ?
#
loop_
_entity_poly.entity_id
_entity_poly.type
_entity_poly.pdbx_seq_one_letter_code
_entity_poly.pdbx_strand_id
1 'polypeptide(L)'
;PKMLNLIENGYGKDKSIPQLILAGASVDDVFVIVLFSAFLGLSQTGDMSAVSFVKIPISIVLGITVGIFVGIVLGKFFAKAHIRDTVKIIILMCVSFLLVAFEDTYGGIVPFSSLIAVMCIGISLQKVRKEATERLSQRYNKLWVVAEILLFVLVGASVNIDYALKAGVAAIILIFLVLLFRMFGVFICMLKTNLNLKERLFCMIAYLPKATV
;
A
#
# COMPACT_ATOMS: atom_id res chain seq x y z
N PRO A 1 -0.17 13.14 1.25
CA PRO A 1 -0.58 14.55 1.11
C PRO A 1 0.62 15.48 0.88
N LYS A 2 1.70 15.43 1.70
CA LYS A 2 2.85 16.35 1.58
C LYS A 2 3.59 16.21 0.25
N MET A 3 3.82 14.99 -0.25
CA MET A 3 4.48 14.77 -1.55
C MET A 3 3.62 15.22 -2.72
N LEU A 4 2.30 15.03 -2.64
CA LEU A 4 1.36 15.54 -3.65
C LEU A 4 1.40 17.08 -3.70
N ASN A 5 1.41 17.73 -2.55
CA ASN A 5 1.52 19.19 -2.46
C ASN A 5 2.85 19.70 -3.07
N LEU A 6 3.97 18.99 -2.85
CA LEU A 6 5.25 19.31 -3.50
C LEU A 6 5.17 19.18 -5.03
N ILE A 7 4.47 18.15 -5.54
CA ILE A 7 4.25 17.96 -6.98
C ILE A 7 3.40 19.11 -7.55
N GLU A 8 2.32 19.48 -6.88
CA GLU A 8 1.42 20.55 -7.30
C GLU A 8 2.14 21.91 -7.32
N ASN A 9 2.97 22.19 -6.31
CA ASN A 9 3.78 23.42 -6.23
C ASN A 9 5.04 23.38 -7.12
N GLY A 10 5.29 22.30 -7.82
CA GLY A 10 6.38 22.19 -8.79
C GLY A 10 7.76 21.95 -8.22
N TYR A 11 7.88 21.64 -6.93
CA TYR A 11 9.16 21.32 -6.30
C TYR A 11 9.67 19.94 -6.71
N GLY A 12 10.95 19.87 -7.08
CA GLY A 12 11.63 18.61 -7.45
C GLY A 12 11.15 17.96 -8.76
N LYS A 13 10.52 18.73 -9.66
CA LYS A 13 10.05 18.25 -10.97
C LYS A 13 11.19 17.76 -11.85
N ASP A 14 12.34 18.44 -11.84
CA ASP A 14 13.47 18.15 -12.73
C ASP A 14 14.01 16.72 -12.57
N LYS A 15 13.94 16.18 -11.36
CA LYS A 15 14.40 14.81 -11.04
C LYS A 15 13.29 13.88 -10.57
N SER A 16 12.05 14.31 -10.65
CA SER A 16 10.85 13.54 -10.26
C SER A 16 10.94 12.91 -8.86
N ILE A 17 11.60 13.59 -7.90
CA ILE A 17 11.87 13.07 -6.56
C ILE A 17 10.57 12.76 -5.79
N PRO A 18 9.56 13.66 -5.72
CA PRO A 18 8.32 13.36 -5.02
C PRO A 18 7.54 12.18 -5.63
N GLN A 19 7.55 12.04 -6.97
CA GLN A 19 6.92 10.92 -7.66
C GLN A 19 7.62 9.60 -7.34
N LEU A 20 8.95 9.61 -7.27
CA LEU A 20 9.75 8.44 -6.91
C LEU A 20 9.47 8.00 -5.48
N ILE A 21 9.35 8.95 -4.54
CA ILE A 21 8.99 8.66 -3.14
C ILE A 21 7.59 8.06 -3.05
N LEU A 22 6.60 8.64 -3.75
CA LEU A 22 5.22 8.12 -3.76
C LEU A 22 5.14 6.71 -4.35
N ALA A 23 5.80 6.49 -5.49
CA ALA A 23 5.82 5.17 -6.13
C ALA A 23 6.48 4.12 -5.24
N GLY A 24 7.62 4.45 -4.65
CA GLY A 24 8.32 3.55 -3.74
C GLY A 24 7.53 3.26 -2.47
N ALA A 25 6.86 4.26 -1.88
CA ALA A 25 6.03 4.07 -0.70
C ALA A 25 4.84 3.13 -0.98
N SER A 26 4.18 3.28 -2.14
CA SER A 26 3.06 2.41 -2.52
C SER A 26 3.49 0.95 -2.71
N VAL A 27 4.68 0.73 -3.29
CA VAL A 27 5.23 -0.62 -3.47
C VAL A 27 5.68 -1.21 -2.13
N ASP A 28 6.32 -0.40 -1.27
CA ASP A 28 6.77 -0.82 0.05
C ASP A 28 5.61 -1.32 0.92
N ASP A 29 4.48 -0.62 0.94
CA ASP A 29 3.30 -1.01 1.72
C ASP A 29 2.78 -2.39 1.31
N VAL A 30 2.72 -2.66 0.01
CA VAL A 30 2.30 -3.97 -0.51
C VAL A 30 3.27 -5.07 -0.05
N PHE A 31 4.57 -4.87 -0.24
CA PHE A 31 5.58 -5.86 0.18
C PHE A 31 5.57 -6.11 1.68
N VAL A 32 5.45 -5.06 2.48
CA VAL A 32 5.42 -5.19 3.95
C VAL A 32 4.23 -6.00 4.42
N ILE A 33 3.02 -5.75 3.88
CA ILE A 33 1.83 -6.48 4.28
C ILE A 33 1.94 -7.95 3.89
N VAL A 34 2.38 -8.24 2.66
CA VAL A 34 2.54 -9.62 2.19
C VAL A 34 3.59 -10.38 3.01
N LEU A 35 4.76 -9.76 3.25
CA LEU A 35 5.81 -10.38 4.05
C LEU A 35 5.39 -10.55 5.52
N PHE A 36 4.76 -9.54 6.12
CA PHE A 36 4.26 -9.62 7.48
C PHE A 36 3.25 -10.76 7.65
N SER A 37 2.27 -10.84 6.75
CA SER A 37 1.28 -11.92 6.79
C SER A 37 1.91 -13.30 6.64
N ALA A 38 2.93 -13.42 5.77
CA ALA A 38 3.67 -14.67 5.60
C ALA A 38 4.46 -15.07 6.85
N PHE A 39 5.19 -14.13 7.46
CA PHE A 39 5.94 -14.40 8.69
C PHE A 39 5.03 -14.66 9.89
N LEU A 40 3.90 -13.96 9.98
CA LEU A 40 2.90 -14.22 11.02
C LEU A 40 2.30 -15.62 10.88
N GLY A 41 1.96 -16.05 9.68
CA GLY A 41 1.50 -17.41 9.39
C GLY A 41 2.54 -18.47 9.79
N LEU A 42 3.82 -18.23 9.45
CA LEU A 42 4.92 -19.11 9.86
C LEU A 42 5.08 -19.20 11.39
N SER A 43 4.94 -18.06 12.07
CA SER A 43 5.03 -18.03 13.55
C SER A 43 3.88 -18.77 14.23
N GLN A 44 2.69 -18.80 13.65
CA GLN A 44 1.52 -19.47 14.21
C GLN A 44 1.51 -20.97 13.94
N THR A 45 1.97 -21.40 12.78
CA THR A 45 1.94 -22.82 12.38
C THR A 45 3.18 -23.61 12.81
N GLY A 46 4.29 -22.94 13.10
CA GLY A 46 5.56 -23.57 13.46
C GLY A 46 6.25 -24.35 12.32
N ASP A 47 5.55 -24.56 11.22
CA ASP A 47 6.06 -25.27 10.04
C ASP A 47 6.73 -24.31 9.05
N MET A 48 8.05 -24.33 9.04
CA MET A 48 8.86 -23.71 7.96
C MET A 48 8.78 -24.56 6.68
N SER A 49 7.61 -24.64 6.08
CA SER A 49 7.47 -25.34 4.82
C SER A 49 7.93 -24.41 3.67
N ALA A 50 8.82 -24.93 2.83
CA ALA A 50 9.23 -24.23 1.59
C ALA A 50 8.04 -23.81 0.72
N VAL A 51 6.91 -24.49 0.85
CA VAL A 51 5.64 -24.19 0.19
C VAL A 51 5.09 -22.81 0.61
N SER A 52 5.27 -22.38 1.86
CA SER A 52 4.82 -21.07 2.32
C SER A 52 5.56 -19.92 1.62
N PHE A 53 6.85 -20.08 1.35
CA PHE A 53 7.61 -19.08 0.60
C PHE A 53 7.20 -19.00 -0.87
N VAL A 54 6.80 -20.11 -1.48
CA VAL A 54 6.31 -20.13 -2.87
C VAL A 54 4.90 -19.53 -2.99
N LYS A 55 4.08 -19.61 -1.95
CA LYS A 55 2.75 -18.98 -1.91
C LYS A 55 2.81 -17.45 -2.03
N ILE A 56 3.87 -16.80 -1.53
CA ILE A 56 4.01 -15.34 -1.56
C ILE A 56 4.06 -14.80 -3.01
N PRO A 57 5.00 -15.21 -3.87
CA PRO A 57 5.02 -14.72 -5.24
C PRO A 57 3.77 -15.12 -6.03
N ILE A 58 3.19 -16.28 -5.77
CA ILE A 58 1.93 -16.70 -6.40
C ILE A 58 0.78 -15.76 -6.01
N SER A 59 0.66 -15.39 -4.74
CA SER A 59 -0.39 -14.47 -4.29
C SER A 59 -0.28 -13.09 -4.94
N ILE A 60 0.95 -12.62 -5.15
CA ILE A 60 1.23 -11.36 -5.85
C ILE A 60 0.77 -11.44 -7.31
N VAL A 61 1.18 -12.50 -8.02
CA VAL A 61 0.83 -12.68 -9.45
C VAL A 61 -0.68 -12.84 -9.63
N LEU A 62 -1.34 -13.62 -8.77
CA LEU A 62 -2.80 -13.77 -8.79
C LEU A 62 -3.51 -12.46 -8.47
N GLY A 63 -3.04 -11.72 -7.46
CA GLY A 63 -3.57 -10.39 -7.13
C GLY A 63 -3.48 -9.42 -8.32
N ILE A 64 -2.32 -9.37 -8.99
CA ILE A 64 -2.12 -8.52 -10.18
C ILE A 64 -3.07 -8.93 -11.32
N THR A 65 -3.12 -10.21 -11.67
CA THR A 65 -3.94 -10.69 -12.79
C THR A 65 -5.43 -10.45 -12.57
N VAL A 66 -5.94 -10.83 -11.41
CA VAL A 66 -7.34 -10.61 -11.03
C VAL A 66 -7.65 -9.11 -10.96
N GLY A 67 -6.77 -8.31 -10.35
CA GLY A 67 -6.96 -6.87 -10.23
C GLY A 67 -7.01 -6.17 -11.59
N ILE A 68 -6.12 -6.51 -12.52
CA ILE A 68 -6.15 -5.97 -13.89
C ILE A 68 -7.44 -6.38 -14.60
N PHE A 69 -7.81 -7.64 -14.53
CA PHE A 69 -9.03 -8.15 -15.18
C PHE A 69 -10.27 -7.43 -14.66
N VAL A 70 -10.48 -7.39 -13.35
CA VAL A 70 -11.62 -6.72 -12.72
C VAL A 70 -11.61 -5.22 -13.03
N GLY A 71 -10.44 -4.58 -12.99
CA GLY A 71 -10.29 -3.16 -13.30
C GLY A 71 -10.68 -2.82 -14.75
N ILE A 72 -10.29 -3.65 -15.72
CA ILE A 72 -10.69 -3.48 -17.14
C ILE A 72 -12.20 -3.67 -17.29
N VAL A 73 -12.77 -4.70 -16.67
CA VAL A 73 -14.22 -4.96 -16.71
C VAL A 73 -15.00 -3.79 -16.13
N LEU A 74 -14.62 -3.31 -14.94
CA LEU A 74 -15.24 -2.15 -14.31
C LEU A 74 -15.06 -0.88 -15.14
N GLY A 75 -13.88 -0.66 -15.73
CA GLY A 75 -13.61 0.48 -16.60
C GLY A 75 -14.52 0.51 -17.83
N LYS A 76 -14.70 -0.64 -18.50
CA LYS A 76 -15.64 -0.80 -19.62
C LYS A 76 -17.10 -0.63 -19.17
N PHE A 77 -17.46 -1.20 -18.03
CA PHE A 77 -18.79 -1.06 -17.46
C PHE A 77 -19.12 0.40 -17.16
N PHE A 78 -18.22 1.13 -16.51
CA PHE A 78 -18.38 2.56 -16.22
C PHE A 78 -18.36 3.45 -17.49
N ALA A 79 -17.79 2.95 -18.59
CA ALA A 79 -17.85 3.61 -19.87
C ALA A 79 -19.24 3.54 -20.49
N LYS A 80 -19.88 2.37 -20.43
CA LYS A 80 -21.18 2.11 -21.04
C LYS A 80 -22.33 2.63 -20.18
N ALA A 81 -22.21 2.51 -18.88
CA ALA A 81 -23.22 2.93 -17.93
C ALA A 81 -23.01 4.41 -17.54
N HIS A 82 -23.94 5.28 -17.84
CA HIS A 82 -23.92 6.70 -17.44
C HIS A 82 -24.32 6.86 -15.96
N ILE A 83 -23.52 6.26 -15.08
CA ILE A 83 -23.75 6.22 -13.64
C ILE A 83 -23.06 7.40 -12.95
N ARG A 84 -23.69 7.96 -11.90
CA ARG A 84 -23.10 9.02 -11.08
C ARG A 84 -21.81 8.54 -10.41
N ASP A 85 -20.83 9.43 -10.25
CA ASP A 85 -19.52 9.08 -9.67
C ASP A 85 -19.64 8.52 -8.25
N THR A 86 -20.64 8.95 -7.47
CA THR A 86 -20.89 8.40 -6.12
C THR A 86 -21.22 6.90 -6.16
N VAL A 87 -22.05 6.48 -7.13
CA VAL A 87 -22.41 5.06 -7.28
C VAL A 87 -21.18 4.24 -7.73
N LYS A 88 -20.32 4.81 -8.59
CA LYS A 88 -19.07 4.15 -8.98
C LYS A 88 -18.15 3.90 -7.78
N ILE A 89 -18.06 4.86 -6.85
CA ILE A 89 -17.29 4.72 -5.62
C ILE A 89 -17.86 3.58 -4.76
N ILE A 90 -19.16 3.54 -4.59
CA ILE A 90 -19.82 2.46 -3.81
C ILE A 90 -19.53 1.10 -4.45
N ILE A 91 -19.66 0.97 -5.77
CA ILE A 91 -19.36 -0.27 -6.49
C ILE A 91 -17.88 -0.67 -6.27
N LEU A 92 -16.94 0.27 -6.40
CA LEU A 92 -15.52 0.00 -6.18
C LEU A 92 -15.25 -0.43 -4.73
N MET A 93 -15.87 0.21 -3.75
CA MET A 93 -15.76 -0.21 -2.34
C MET A 93 -16.34 -1.60 -2.11
N CYS A 94 -17.52 -1.90 -2.64
CA CYS A 94 -18.11 -3.24 -2.54
C CYS A 94 -17.22 -4.31 -3.17
N VAL A 95 -16.67 -4.05 -4.36
CA VAL A 95 -15.74 -4.97 -5.00
C VAL A 95 -14.47 -5.16 -4.16
N SER A 96 -13.93 -4.08 -3.59
CA SER A 96 -12.76 -4.16 -2.71
C SER A 96 -13.03 -5.02 -1.47
N PHE A 97 -14.17 -4.82 -0.81
CA PHE A 97 -14.58 -5.64 0.35
C PHE A 97 -14.82 -7.09 -0.03
N LEU A 98 -15.42 -7.36 -1.18
CA LEU A 98 -15.60 -8.74 -1.67
C LEU A 98 -14.25 -9.43 -1.92
N LEU A 99 -13.25 -8.73 -2.46
CA LEU A 99 -11.92 -9.28 -2.65
C LEU A 99 -11.23 -9.57 -1.31
N VAL A 100 -11.37 -8.70 -0.31
CA VAL A 100 -10.85 -8.96 1.04
C VAL A 100 -11.56 -10.15 1.68
N ALA A 101 -12.88 -10.21 1.63
CA ALA A 101 -13.64 -11.34 2.15
C ALA A 101 -13.29 -12.66 1.44
N PHE A 102 -12.98 -12.60 0.14
CA PHE A 102 -12.50 -13.77 -0.61
C PHE A 102 -11.13 -14.23 -0.11
N GLU A 103 -10.20 -13.31 0.12
CA GLU A 103 -8.88 -13.60 0.70
C GLU A 103 -9.03 -14.25 2.08
N ASP A 104 -9.85 -13.68 2.96
CA ASP A 104 -10.06 -14.17 4.33
C ASP A 104 -10.67 -15.58 4.34
N THR A 105 -11.59 -15.87 3.40
CA THR A 105 -12.30 -17.15 3.35
C THR A 105 -11.47 -18.24 2.66
N TYR A 106 -10.82 -17.91 1.56
CA TYR A 106 -10.15 -18.87 0.67
C TYR A 106 -8.63 -18.77 0.66
N GLY A 107 -8.02 -17.84 1.37
CA GLY A 107 -6.56 -17.58 1.39
C GLY A 107 -5.72 -18.78 1.83
N GLY A 108 -6.29 -19.70 2.61
CA GLY A 108 -5.63 -20.96 2.97
C GLY A 108 -5.45 -21.90 1.80
N ILE A 109 -6.40 -21.92 0.85
CA ILE A 109 -6.43 -22.82 -0.32
C ILE A 109 -5.79 -22.14 -1.53
N VAL A 110 -6.21 -20.90 -1.82
CA VAL A 110 -5.74 -20.11 -2.96
C VAL A 110 -4.94 -18.94 -2.43
N PRO A 111 -3.62 -18.89 -2.62
CA PRO A 111 -2.82 -17.75 -2.23
C PRO A 111 -3.21 -16.56 -3.11
N PHE A 112 -3.90 -15.59 -2.54
CA PHE A 112 -4.42 -14.40 -3.22
C PHE A 112 -4.22 -13.17 -2.34
N SER A 113 -3.75 -12.06 -2.91
CA SER A 113 -3.63 -10.78 -2.21
C SER A 113 -4.66 -9.78 -2.72
N SER A 114 -5.67 -9.50 -1.91
CA SER A 114 -6.72 -8.54 -2.20
C SER A 114 -6.20 -7.11 -2.32
N LEU A 115 -5.22 -6.74 -1.49
CA LEU A 115 -4.62 -5.40 -1.51
C LEU A 115 -3.94 -5.10 -2.84
N ILE A 116 -3.16 -6.06 -3.35
CA ILE A 116 -2.53 -5.95 -4.68
C ILE A 116 -3.60 -5.87 -5.76
N ALA A 117 -4.64 -6.69 -5.66
CA ALA A 117 -5.74 -6.68 -6.62
C ALA A 117 -6.45 -5.32 -6.65
N VAL A 118 -6.78 -4.74 -5.49
CA VAL A 118 -7.41 -3.42 -5.39
C VAL A 118 -6.51 -2.33 -5.98
N MET A 119 -5.20 -2.38 -5.70
CA MET A 119 -4.24 -1.44 -6.30
C MET A 119 -4.20 -1.57 -7.84
N CYS A 120 -4.18 -2.79 -8.35
CA CYS A 120 -4.21 -3.04 -9.80
C CYS A 120 -5.53 -2.65 -10.46
N ILE A 121 -6.67 -2.75 -9.76
CA ILE A 121 -7.94 -2.19 -10.22
C ILE A 121 -7.81 -0.68 -10.44
N GLY A 122 -7.24 0.05 -9.48
CA GLY A 122 -7.01 1.50 -9.59
C GLY A 122 -6.14 1.86 -10.79
N ILE A 123 -5.01 1.17 -10.98
CA ILE A 123 -4.09 1.37 -12.12
C ILE A 123 -4.79 1.08 -13.45
N SER A 124 -5.58 0.01 -13.51
CA SER A 124 -6.30 -0.38 -14.73
C SER A 124 -7.39 0.62 -15.10
N LEU A 125 -8.14 1.11 -14.10
CA LEU A 125 -9.13 2.17 -14.27
C LEU A 125 -8.49 3.46 -14.78
N GLN A 126 -7.33 3.83 -14.25
CA GLN A 126 -6.59 5.02 -14.69
C GLN A 126 -6.14 4.90 -16.15
N LYS A 127 -5.72 3.71 -16.60
CA LYS A 127 -5.36 3.48 -18.02
C LYS A 127 -6.56 3.51 -18.94
N VAL A 128 -7.71 2.98 -18.52
CA VAL A 128 -8.93 2.89 -19.34
C VAL A 128 -9.68 4.23 -19.38
N ARG A 129 -9.75 4.96 -18.26
CA ARG A 129 -10.56 6.19 -18.11
C ARG A 129 -9.89 7.19 -17.16
N LYS A 130 -8.83 7.85 -17.61
CA LYS A 130 -8.03 8.79 -16.83
C LYS A 130 -8.87 9.88 -16.14
N GLU A 131 -9.66 10.63 -16.92
CA GLU A 131 -10.47 11.75 -16.38
C GLU A 131 -11.51 11.32 -15.32
N ALA A 132 -12.16 10.17 -15.56
CA ALA A 132 -13.12 9.63 -14.59
C ALA A 132 -12.41 9.20 -13.31
N THR A 133 -11.26 8.57 -13.44
CA THR A 133 -10.46 8.11 -12.28
C THR A 133 -9.92 9.27 -11.46
N GLU A 134 -9.51 10.37 -12.08
CA GLU A 134 -9.11 11.59 -11.37
C GLU A 134 -10.25 12.18 -10.52
N ARG A 135 -11.46 12.27 -11.06
CA ARG A 135 -12.64 12.71 -10.30
C ARG A 135 -12.98 11.75 -9.15
N LEU A 136 -12.89 10.44 -9.38
CA LEU A 136 -13.09 9.43 -8.34
C LEU A 136 -12.02 9.53 -7.24
N SER A 137 -10.76 9.71 -7.61
CA SER A 137 -9.64 9.88 -6.68
C SER A 137 -9.85 11.06 -5.74
N GLN A 138 -10.28 12.22 -6.27
CA GLN A 138 -10.58 13.39 -5.43
C GLN A 138 -11.69 13.12 -4.40
N ARG A 139 -12.68 12.31 -4.74
CA ARG A 139 -13.75 11.91 -3.81
C ARG A 139 -13.26 10.87 -2.79
N TYR A 140 -12.43 9.91 -3.22
CA TYR A 140 -11.79 8.97 -2.32
C TYR A 140 -10.90 9.66 -1.29
N ASN A 141 -10.18 10.72 -1.67
CA ASN A 141 -9.37 11.51 -0.73
C ASN A 141 -10.22 12.12 0.40
N LYS A 142 -11.47 12.52 0.12
CA LYS A 142 -12.38 12.99 1.17
C LYS A 142 -12.84 11.88 2.11
N LEU A 143 -13.10 10.69 1.58
CA LEU A 143 -13.43 9.51 2.38
C LEU A 143 -12.23 9.03 3.20
N TRP A 144 -11.03 9.15 2.63
CA TRP A 144 -9.79 8.76 3.30
C TRP A 144 -9.58 9.51 4.62
N VAL A 145 -9.85 10.81 4.68
CA VAL A 145 -9.71 11.60 5.91
C VAL A 145 -10.53 11.01 7.06
N VAL A 146 -11.77 10.61 6.80
CA VAL A 146 -12.63 9.98 7.80
C VAL A 146 -12.14 8.57 8.15
N ALA A 147 -11.77 7.79 7.13
CA ALA A 147 -11.26 6.44 7.32
C ALA A 147 -9.94 6.42 8.10
N GLU A 148 -9.06 7.38 7.86
CA GLU A 148 -7.79 7.55 8.58
C GLU A 148 -8.01 7.80 10.08
N ILE A 149 -8.93 8.69 10.43
CA ILE A 149 -9.27 8.95 11.84
C ILE A 149 -9.79 7.67 12.50
N LEU A 150 -10.73 6.99 11.85
CA LEU A 150 -11.30 5.73 12.36
C LEU A 150 -10.22 4.66 12.53
N LEU A 151 -9.31 4.53 11.55
CA LEU A 151 -8.22 3.57 11.60
C LEU A 151 -7.32 3.83 12.81
N PHE A 152 -6.86 5.06 13.02
CA PHE A 152 -6.00 5.38 14.15
C PHE A 152 -6.69 5.22 15.50
N VAL A 153 -7.96 5.55 15.59
CA VAL A 153 -8.76 5.34 16.82
C VAL A 153 -8.92 3.85 17.11
N LEU A 154 -9.27 3.03 16.11
CA LEU A 154 -9.44 1.59 16.28
C LEU A 154 -8.12 0.89 16.61
N VAL A 155 -7.05 1.24 15.89
CA VAL A 155 -5.71 0.70 16.19
C VAL A 155 -5.28 1.10 17.60
N GLY A 156 -5.45 2.37 17.97
CA GLY A 156 -5.12 2.83 19.33
C GLY A 156 -5.93 2.11 20.41
N ALA A 157 -7.22 1.86 20.16
CA ALA A 157 -8.08 1.12 21.11
C ALA A 157 -7.74 -0.37 21.21
N SER A 158 -7.18 -0.96 20.15
CA SER A 158 -6.78 -2.38 20.13
C SER A 158 -5.41 -2.64 20.73
N VAL A 159 -4.60 -1.60 20.98
CA VAL A 159 -3.28 -1.75 21.60
C VAL A 159 -3.41 -2.21 23.06
N ASN A 160 -2.82 -3.35 23.38
CA ASN A 160 -2.70 -3.81 24.76
C ASN A 160 -1.53 -3.12 25.45
N ILE A 161 -1.85 -2.19 26.35
CA ILE A 161 -0.87 -1.35 27.06
C ILE A 161 0.09 -2.19 27.90
N ASP A 162 -0.38 -3.29 28.52
CA ASP A 162 0.47 -4.15 29.36
C ASP A 162 1.57 -4.84 28.56
N TYR A 163 1.25 -5.30 27.34
CA TYR A 163 2.27 -5.85 26.44
C TYR A 163 3.24 -4.77 25.93
N ALA A 164 2.73 -3.58 25.62
CA ALA A 164 3.57 -2.48 25.19
C ALA A 164 4.57 -2.04 26.29
N LEU A 165 4.11 -2.00 27.54
CA LEU A 165 4.97 -1.70 28.70
C LEU A 165 5.98 -2.81 28.99
N LYS A 166 5.58 -4.08 28.85
CA LYS A 166 6.49 -5.24 29.02
C LYS A 166 7.58 -5.29 27.94
N ALA A 167 7.25 -4.92 26.72
CA ALA A 167 8.24 -4.83 25.64
C ALA A 167 9.28 -3.72 25.88
N GLY A 168 8.89 -2.64 26.56
CA GLY A 168 9.74 -1.62 27.15
C GLY A 168 10.86 -1.09 26.25
N VAL A 169 12.04 -0.97 26.81
CA VAL A 169 13.24 -0.41 26.14
C VAL A 169 13.66 -1.26 24.94
N ALA A 170 13.46 -2.58 24.99
CA ALA A 170 13.83 -3.49 23.90
C ALA A 170 13.06 -3.17 22.59
N ALA A 171 11.77 -2.85 22.70
CA ALA A 171 10.96 -2.44 21.53
C ALA A 171 11.46 -1.12 20.94
N ILE A 172 11.83 -0.16 21.78
CA ILE A 172 12.36 1.14 21.35
C ILE A 172 13.68 0.93 20.58
N ILE A 173 14.60 0.15 21.14
CA ILE A 173 15.88 -0.16 20.49
C ILE A 173 15.65 -0.87 19.15
N LEU A 174 14.73 -1.85 19.11
CA LEU A 174 14.39 -2.57 17.89
C LEU A 174 13.88 -1.60 16.80
N ILE A 175 12.97 -0.69 17.16
CA ILE A 175 12.42 0.29 16.23
C ILE A 175 13.53 1.18 15.67
N PHE A 176 14.41 1.72 16.51
CA PHE A 176 15.54 2.53 16.06
C PHE A 176 16.49 1.75 15.14
N LEU A 177 16.80 0.50 15.48
CA LEU A 177 17.64 -0.35 14.67
C LEU A 177 17.02 -0.57 13.27
N VAL A 178 15.74 -0.91 13.22
CA VAL A 178 15.01 -1.12 11.96
C VAL A 178 14.98 0.15 11.12
N LEU A 179 14.77 1.32 11.74
CA LEU A 179 14.81 2.61 11.04
C LEU A 179 16.19 2.90 10.43
N LEU A 180 17.27 2.60 11.15
CA LEU A 180 18.63 2.74 10.63
C LEU A 180 18.87 1.82 9.41
N PHE A 181 18.49 0.55 9.50
CA PHE A 181 18.59 -0.39 8.38
C PHE A 181 17.76 0.08 7.18
N ARG A 182 16.57 0.61 7.41
CA ARG A 182 15.72 1.16 6.36
C ARG A 182 16.37 2.36 5.68
N MET A 183 16.90 3.32 6.44
CA MET A 183 17.63 4.45 5.89
C MET A 183 18.81 4.01 5.03
N PHE A 184 19.56 3.02 5.51
CA PHE A 184 20.70 2.45 4.78
C PHE A 184 20.24 1.75 3.48
N GLY A 185 19.15 1.00 3.52
CA GLY A 185 18.55 0.39 2.34
C GLY A 185 18.14 1.42 1.28
N VAL A 186 17.46 2.49 1.68
CA VAL A 186 17.09 3.59 0.78
C VAL A 186 18.33 4.26 0.20
N PHE A 187 19.37 4.47 1.01
CA PHE A 187 20.64 5.04 0.54
C PHE A 187 21.30 4.18 -0.54
N ILE A 188 21.35 2.87 -0.35
CA ILE A 188 21.90 1.93 -1.33
C ILE A 188 21.11 1.99 -2.64
N CYS A 189 19.78 2.01 -2.57
CA CYS A 189 18.94 2.12 -3.76
C CYS A 189 19.17 3.42 -4.55
N MET A 190 19.56 4.49 -3.85
CA MET A 190 19.82 5.80 -4.46
C MET A 190 21.25 5.97 -4.99
N LEU A 191 22.17 5.02 -4.75
CA LEU A 191 23.59 5.15 -5.18
C LEU A 191 23.75 5.27 -6.69
N LYS A 192 22.93 4.59 -7.47
CA LYS A 192 22.96 4.60 -8.95
C LYS A 192 22.08 5.69 -9.58
N THR A 193 21.52 6.60 -8.79
CA THR A 193 20.68 7.68 -9.31
C THR A 193 21.49 8.98 -9.46
N ASN A 194 21.11 9.83 -10.42
CA ASN A 194 21.73 11.15 -10.65
C ASN A 194 21.30 12.19 -9.60
N LEU A 195 21.15 11.77 -8.33
CA LEU A 195 20.75 12.63 -7.23
C LEU A 195 21.98 13.11 -6.45
N ASN A 196 21.95 14.40 -6.06
CA ASN A 196 22.96 14.97 -5.18
C ASN A 196 22.83 14.41 -3.75
N LEU A 197 23.90 14.50 -2.95
CA LEU A 197 23.90 14.04 -1.55
C LEU A 197 22.76 14.63 -0.72
N LYS A 198 22.42 15.91 -0.90
CA LYS A 198 21.30 16.55 -0.21
C LYS A 198 19.95 15.98 -0.62
N GLU A 199 19.77 15.66 -1.89
CA GLU A 199 18.55 15.03 -2.44
C GLU A 199 18.40 13.60 -1.95
N ARG A 200 19.50 12.84 -1.87
CA ARG A 200 19.53 11.49 -1.29
C ARG A 200 19.17 11.52 0.19
N LEU A 201 19.74 12.44 0.95
CA LEU A 201 19.36 12.66 2.36
C LEU A 201 17.89 13.00 2.52
N PHE A 202 17.36 13.86 1.65
CA PHE A 202 15.93 14.18 1.65
C PHE A 202 15.07 12.92 1.42
N CYS A 203 15.43 12.08 0.45
CA CYS A 203 14.74 10.82 0.22
C CYS A 203 14.81 9.89 1.43
N MET A 204 15.99 9.74 2.05
CA MET A 204 16.15 8.92 3.26
C MET A 204 15.24 9.39 4.39
N ILE A 205 15.20 10.71 4.66
CA ILE A 205 14.37 11.29 5.71
C ILE A 205 12.88 11.19 5.36
N ALA A 206 12.51 11.39 4.09
CA ALA A 206 11.13 11.27 3.62
C ALA A 206 10.57 9.84 3.75
N TYR A 207 11.45 8.84 3.68
CA TYR A 207 11.10 7.43 3.89
C TYR A 207 11.10 7.00 5.36
N LEU A 208 11.54 7.85 6.28
CA LEU A 208 11.63 7.52 7.71
C LEU A 208 10.25 7.34 8.35
N PRO A 209 9.28 8.28 8.16
CA PRO A 209 7.96 8.08 8.71
C PRO A 209 7.22 7.00 7.91
N LYS A 210 6.79 5.96 8.59
CA LYS A 210 5.94 4.90 8.05
C LYS A 210 4.48 5.10 8.50
N ALA A 211 4.05 6.34 8.57
CA ALA A 211 2.64 6.65 8.71
C ALA A 211 2.04 6.78 7.31
N THR A 212 0.80 6.39 7.17
CA THR A 212 0.00 6.63 5.97
C THR A 212 0.12 8.11 5.56
N VAL A 213 0.80 8.33 4.46
CA VAL A 213 1.10 9.67 3.96
C VAL A 213 0.03 10.11 3.00
#